data_d8a5e480f92935c3e3d46d0b49895759
#
_entry.id   d8a5e480f92935c3e3d46d0b49895759
#
_cell.length_a   1.000
_cell.length_b   1.000
_cell.length_c   1.000
_cell.angle_alpha   90.00
_cell.angle_beta   90.00
_cell.angle_gamma   90.00
#
_symmetry.space_group_name_H-M   'P 1'
#
loop_
_entity.id
_entity.type
_entity.pdbx_description
1 polymer ?
#
loop_
_entity_poly.entity_id
_entity_poly.type
_entity_poly.pdbx_seq_one_letter_code
_entity_poly.pdbx_strand_id
1 'polypeptide(L)'
;PDFEAIKALSPEEFVRGIVENCHARALFCGENFTFGAKAAGTPELLRTLCAPLGVEVVVVPMAQFEEKPVSSTRIRTALEGGDIPAANAMLGMPYAIRFAVQHGAGLGHTLGVPTINQLYPQGFQMPRSGIYITRTCINGVWYPSATGLGSRPTVNDDATKVTCET
;
A
#
# COMPACT_ATOMS: atom_id res chain seq x y z
N PRO A 1 -11.40 12.75 -1.15
CA PRO A 1 -11.11 14.17 -1.46
C PRO A 1 -10.02 14.24 -2.51
N ASP A 2 -10.14 15.22 -3.41
CA ASP A 2 -9.16 15.46 -4.45
C ASP A 2 -7.86 15.99 -3.81
N PHE A 3 -6.74 15.30 -4.06
CA PHE A 3 -5.43 15.66 -3.49
C PHE A 3 -5.00 17.07 -3.93
N GLU A 4 -5.31 17.48 -5.17
CA GLU A 4 -4.99 18.80 -5.69
C GLU A 4 -5.69 19.91 -4.89
N ALA A 5 -6.94 19.69 -4.51
CA ALA A 5 -7.69 20.64 -3.70
C ALA A 5 -7.11 20.74 -2.26
N ILE A 6 -6.70 19.61 -1.68
CA ILE A 6 -6.15 19.57 -0.32
C ILE A 6 -4.77 20.22 -0.25
N LYS A 7 -3.90 19.99 -1.24
CA LYS A 7 -2.54 20.53 -1.24
C LYS A 7 -2.50 22.05 -1.42
N ALA A 8 -3.58 22.67 -1.87
CA ALA A 8 -3.69 24.11 -2.04
C ALA A 8 -4.12 24.85 -0.76
N LEU A 9 -4.63 24.13 0.24
CA LEU A 9 -5.12 24.72 1.50
C LEU A 9 -3.96 25.25 2.33
N SER A 10 -4.19 26.39 3.03
CA SER A 10 -3.26 26.80 4.10
C SER A 10 -3.25 25.77 5.23
N PRO A 11 -2.20 25.76 6.09
CA PRO A 11 -2.17 24.88 7.26
C PRO A 11 -3.41 25.04 8.15
N GLU A 12 -3.90 26.27 8.34
CA GLU A 12 -5.08 26.56 9.14
C GLU A 12 -6.36 26.01 8.53
N GLU A 13 -6.54 26.19 7.23
CA GLU A 13 -7.69 25.65 6.47
C GLU A 13 -7.69 24.14 6.49
N PHE A 14 -6.53 23.52 6.33
CA PHE A 14 -6.36 22.06 6.40
C PHE A 14 -6.80 21.51 7.77
N VAL A 15 -6.30 22.08 8.87
CA VAL A 15 -6.64 21.65 10.24
C VAL A 15 -8.13 21.87 10.51
N ARG A 16 -8.66 23.04 10.16
CA ARG A 16 -10.09 23.34 10.33
C ARG A 16 -10.95 22.34 9.58
N GLY A 17 -10.62 22.07 8.31
CA GLY A 17 -11.36 21.13 7.49
C GLY A 17 -11.41 19.71 8.08
N ILE A 18 -10.30 19.21 8.64
CA ILE A 18 -10.29 17.90 9.32
C ILE A 18 -11.11 17.92 10.60
N VAL A 19 -10.96 18.94 11.42
CA VAL A 19 -11.67 19.00 12.71
C VAL A 19 -13.17 19.14 12.50
N GLU A 20 -13.61 20.04 11.61
CA GLU A 20 -15.03 20.29 11.37
C GLU A 20 -15.73 19.17 10.60
N ASN A 21 -15.09 18.63 9.53
CA ASN A 21 -15.74 17.62 8.69
C ASN A 21 -15.60 16.18 9.23
N CYS A 22 -14.52 15.87 9.94
CA CYS A 22 -14.27 14.53 10.48
C CYS A 22 -14.56 14.44 11.98
N HIS A 23 -14.89 15.55 12.64
CA HIS A 23 -15.08 15.63 14.11
C HIS A 23 -13.91 15.00 14.88
N ALA A 24 -12.68 15.25 14.39
CA ALA A 24 -11.47 14.64 14.93
C ALA A 24 -11.26 15.08 16.39
N ARG A 25 -10.95 14.11 17.26
CA ARG A 25 -10.58 14.33 18.66
C ARG A 25 -9.08 14.18 18.89
N ALA A 26 -8.42 13.42 18.02
CA ALA A 26 -6.98 13.25 18.03
C ALA A 26 -6.48 13.11 16.59
N LEU A 27 -5.26 13.62 16.34
CA LEU A 27 -4.55 13.48 15.08
C LEU A 27 -3.22 12.77 15.33
N PHE A 28 -2.91 11.77 14.51
CA PHE A 28 -1.65 11.05 14.56
C PHE A 28 -0.85 11.36 13.31
N CYS A 29 0.40 11.73 13.46
CA CYS A 29 1.30 11.98 12.33
C CYS A 29 2.71 11.49 12.63
N GLY A 30 3.50 11.23 11.59
CA GLY A 30 4.92 10.94 11.72
C GLY A 30 5.74 12.21 11.98
N GLU A 31 6.96 12.05 12.46
CA GLU A 31 7.90 13.17 12.73
C GLU A 31 8.20 14.00 11.48
N ASN A 32 8.15 13.40 10.31
CA ASN A 32 8.41 14.03 9.01
C ASN A 32 7.14 14.47 8.27
N PHE A 33 6.00 14.50 8.96
CA PHE A 33 4.74 14.90 8.35
C PHE A 33 4.77 16.38 7.95
N THR A 34 4.33 16.64 6.72
CA THR A 34 4.12 18.00 6.23
C THR A 34 2.74 18.13 5.62
N PHE A 35 2.12 19.29 5.74
CA PHE A 35 0.78 19.55 5.24
C PHE A 35 0.60 21.01 4.80
N GLY A 36 -0.52 21.28 4.15
CA GLY A 36 -0.84 22.60 3.66
C GLY A 36 -0.01 23.02 2.44
N ALA A 37 -0.33 24.18 1.90
CA ALA A 37 0.32 24.71 0.71
C ALA A 37 1.84 24.79 0.87
N LYS A 38 2.55 24.28 -0.14
CA LYS A 38 4.04 24.21 -0.18
C LYS A 38 4.65 23.45 1.00
N ALA A 39 3.92 22.51 1.61
CA ALA A 39 4.35 21.75 2.78
C ALA A 39 4.76 22.65 3.98
N ALA A 40 4.08 23.79 4.16
CA ALA A 40 4.39 24.75 5.20
C ALA A 40 4.03 24.27 6.62
N GLY A 41 3.11 23.29 6.74
CA GLY A 41 2.72 22.69 8.01
C GLY A 41 3.75 21.68 8.49
N THR A 42 4.08 21.73 9.78
CA THR A 42 4.94 20.77 10.49
C THR A 42 4.16 20.16 11.66
N PRO A 43 4.64 19.06 12.29
CA PRO A 43 4.01 18.53 13.50
C PRO A 43 3.86 19.55 14.63
N GLU A 44 4.82 20.45 14.80
CA GLU A 44 4.78 21.52 15.81
C GLU A 44 3.67 22.52 15.49
N LEU A 45 3.58 22.94 14.22
CA LEU A 45 2.50 23.84 13.79
C LEU A 45 1.14 23.15 13.94
N LEU A 46 1.05 21.84 13.64
CA LEU A 46 -0.17 21.05 13.82
C LEU A 46 -0.63 21.09 15.28
N ARG A 47 0.30 20.87 16.25
CA ARG A 47 -0.02 20.97 17.68
C ARG A 47 -0.53 22.35 18.05
N THR A 48 0.14 23.40 17.57
CA THR A 48 -0.24 24.80 17.86
C THR A 48 -1.64 25.11 17.35
N LEU A 49 -1.99 24.66 16.14
CA LEU A 49 -3.31 24.91 15.52
C LEU A 49 -4.41 24.06 16.17
N CYS A 50 -4.10 22.86 16.63
CA CYS A 50 -5.06 21.94 17.23
C CYS A 50 -5.37 22.24 18.70
N ALA A 51 -4.42 22.82 19.44
CA ALA A 51 -4.56 23.08 20.86
C ALA A 51 -5.83 23.92 21.21
N PRO A 52 -6.11 25.07 20.55
CA PRO A 52 -7.31 25.85 20.84
C PRO A 52 -8.61 25.14 20.44
N LEU A 53 -8.54 24.11 19.61
CA LEU A 53 -9.70 23.33 19.16
C LEU A 53 -9.96 22.10 20.05
N GLY A 54 -9.14 21.88 21.09
CA GLY A 54 -9.25 20.75 21.99
C GLY A 54 -8.92 19.40 21.32
N VAL A 55 -8.11 19.41 20.25
CA VAL A 55 -7.71 18.22 19.51
C VAL A 55 -6.29 17.82 19.89
N GLU A 56 -6.11 16.59 20.31
CA GLU A 56 -4.80 16.03 20.67
C GLU A 56 -3.97 15.74 19.40
N VAL A 57 -2.66 16.04 19.45
CA VAL A 57 -1.73 15.69 18.37
C VAL A 57 -0.63 14.78 18.87
N VAL A 58 -0.64 13.54 18.37
CA VAL A 58 0.34 12.52 18.70
C VAL A 58 1.34 12.40 17.54
N VAL A 59 2.60 12.73 17.80
CA VAL A 59 3.67 12.53 16.82
C VAL A 59 4.32 11.17 17.05
N VAL A 60 4.22 10.29 16.06
CA VAL A 60 4.72 8.92 16.12
C VAL A 60 6.15 8.90 15.59
N PRO A 61 7.11 8.36 16.36
CA PRO A 61 8.48 8.19 15.90
C PRO A 61 8.56 7.34 14.64
N MET A 62 9.52 7.64 13.77
CA MET A 62 9.72 6.84 12.57
C MET A 62 10.29 5.46 12.91
N ALA A 63 9.61 4.41 12.46
CA ALA A 63 10.15 3.06 12.52
C ALA A 63 11.45 2.97 11.70
N GLN A 64 12.39 2.15 12.17
CA GLN A 64 13.66 1.93 11.48
C GLN A 64 13.80 0.46 11.08
N PHE A 65 14.42 0.25 9.94
CA PHE A 65 14.85 -1.05 9.45
C PHE A 65 16.28 -0.91 8.89
N GLU A 66 17.24 -1.70 9.44
CA GLU A 66 18.67 -1.60 9.11
C GLU A 66 19.22 -0.18 9.28
N GLU A 67 18.98 0.40 10.46
CA GLU A 67 19.44 1.76 10.85
C GLU A 67 18.95 2.89 9.93
N LYS A 68 17.98 2.63 9.06
CA LYS A 68 17.39 3.61 8.15
C LYS A 68 15.88 3.73 8.37
N PRO A 69 15.32 4.94 8.25
CA PRO A 69 13.88 5.12 8.38
C PRO A 69 13.10 4.26 7.39
N VAL A 70 12.04 3.64 7.86
CA VAL A 70 11.07 2.95 7.00
C VAL A 70 10.28 4.01 6.23
N SER A 71 10.16 3.82 4.92
CA SER A 71 9.38 4.70 4.05
C SER A 71 8.70 3.92 2.93
N SER A 72 7.61 4.49 2.41
CA SER A 72 6.91 3.90 1.26
C SER A 72 7.82 3.69 0.06
N THR A 73 8.77 4.61 -0.17
CA THR A 73 9.75 4.48 -1.26
C THR A 73 10.64 3.26 -1.06
N ARG A 74 11.19 3.06 0.13
CA ARG A 74 12.03 1.88 0.41
C ARG A 74 11.27 0.58 0.27
N ILE A 75 10.01 0.53 0.75
CA ILE A 75 9.16 -0.65 0.60
C ILE A 75 8.90 -0.95 -0.87
N ARG A 76 8.56 0.07 -1.69
CA ARG A 76 8.36 -0.10 -3.13
C ARG A 76 9.62 -0.60 -3.82
N THR A 77 10.77 -0.02 -3.52
CA THR A 77 12.06 -0.46 -4.07
C THR A 77 12.36 -1.92 -3.72
N ALA A 78 12.10 -2.35 -2.49
CA ALA A 78 12.26 -3.74 -2.07
C ALA A 78 11.33 -4.67 -2.87
N LEU A 79 10.06 -4.30 -3.04
CA LEU A 79 9.10 -5.07 -3.85
C LEU A 79 9.55 -5.17 -5.32
N GLU A 80 9.94 -4.06 -5.93
CA GLU A 80 10.44 -3.99 -7.32
C GLU A 80 11.71 -4.80 -7.52
N GLY A 81 12.57 -4.84 -6.51
CA GLY A 81 13.77 -5.68 -6.48
C GLY A 81 13.49 -7.16 -6.24
N GLY A 82 12.28 -7.51 -5.76
CA GLY A 82 11.92 -8.87 -5.36
C GLY A 82 12.40 -9.25 -3.95
N ASP A 83 12.87 -8.29 -3.17
CA ASP A 83 13.26 -8.51 -1.77
C ASP A 83 12.01 -8.46 -0.87
N ILE A 84 11.23 -9.53 -0.95
CA ILE A 84 10.00 -9.68 -0.16
C ILE A 84 10.29 -9.75 1.35
N PRO A 85 11.37 -10.42 1.81
CA PRO A 85 11.73 -10.40 3.23
C PRO A 85 11.93 -8.98 3.79
N ALA A 86 12.70 -8.14 3.11
CA ALA A 86 12.92 -6.75 3.53
C ALA A 86 11.62 -5.93 3.47
N ALA A 87 10.80 -6.11 2.42
CA ALA A 87 9.50 -5.46 2.33
C ALA A 87 8.58 -5.84 3.49
N ASN A 88 8.50 -7.12 3.84
CA ASN A 88 7.71 -7.63 4.95
C ASN A 88 8.21 -7.08 6.30
N ALA A 89 9.52 -7.05 6.51
CA ALA A 89 10.11 -6.50 7.73
C ALA A 89 9.76 -5.01 7.90
N MET A 90 9.84 -4.23 6.82
CA MET A 90 9.47 -2.82 6.83
C MET A 90 7.96 -2.59 6.98
N LEU A 91 7.13 -3.48 6.43
CA LEU A 91 5.67 -3.42 6.57
C LEU A 91 5.19 -3.86 7.96
N GLY A 92 5.99 -4.64 8.69
CA GLY A 92 5.59 -5.29 9.94
C GLY A 92 4.59 -6.45 9.74
N MET A 93 4.33 -6.82 8.49
CA MET A 93 3.41 -7.89 8.11
C MET A 93 3.75 -8.42 6.72
N PRO A 94 3.35 -9.66 6.37
CA PRO A 94 3.53 -10.16 5.02
C PRO A 94 2.84 -9.27 3.98
N TYR A 95 3.56 -8.96 2.91
CA TYR A 95 2.96 -8.31 1.75
C TYR A 95 1.86 -9.19 1.18
N ALA A 96 0.69 -8.64 1.01
CA ALA A 96 -0.48 -9.37 0.54
C ALA A 96 -1.23 -8.59 -0.54
N ILE A 97 -1.81 -9.32 -1.47
CA ILE A 97 -2.71 -8.78 -2.49
C ILE A 97 -4.11 -9.35 -2.29
N ARG A 98 -5.11 -8.57 -2.62
CA ARG A 98 -6.51 -8.98 -2.60
C ARG A 98 -7.21 -8.41 -3.82
N PHE A 99 -7.34 -9.23 -4.85
CA PHE A 99 -8.04 -8.86 -6.07
C PHE A 99 -9.13 -9.87 -6.39
N ALA A 100 -10.08 -9.48 -7.24
CA ALA A 100 -11.09 -10.40 -7.74
C ALA A 100 -10.44 -11.51 -8.57
N VAL A 101 -10.90 -12.73 -8.37
CA VAL A 101 -10.49 -13.87 -9.18
C VAL A 101 -11.11 -13.73 -10.57
N GLN A 102 -10.29 -13.87 -11.59
CA GLN A 102 -10.70 -13.87 -12.99
C GLN A 102 -10.77 -15.30 -13.53
N HIS A 103 -11.73 -15.57 -14.39
CA HIS A 103 -11.79 -16.85 -15.08
C HIS A 103 -10.66 -16.95 -16.10
N GLY A 104 -9.82 -17.96 -15.99
CA GLY A 104 -8.74 -18.25 -16.93
C GLY A 104 -9.14 -19.29 -17.96
N ALA A 105 -8.20 -19.73 -18.80
CA ALA A 105 -8.41 -20.78 -19.82
C ALA A 105 -8.68 -22.18 -19.25
N GLY A 106 -8.63 -22.36 -17.92
CA GLY A 106 -8.93 -23.64 -17.27
C GLY A 106 -7.86 -24.73 -17.44
N LEU A 107 -6.69 -24.39 -18.01
CA LEU A 107 -5.63 -25.36 -18.28
C LEU A 107 -5.12 -26.07 -17.01
N GLY A 108 -5.01 -25.34 -15.90
CA GLY A 108 -4.59 -25.95 -14.63
C GLY A 108 -5.55 -27.03 -14.15
N HIS A 109 -6.84 -26.85 -14.36
CA HIS A 109 -7.85 -27.85 -13.99
C HIS A 109 -7.67 -29.15 -14.77
N THR A 110 -7.37 -29.08 -16.07
CA THR A 110 -7.14 -30.26 -16.91
C THR A 110 -5.87 -31.02 -16.54
N LEU A 111 -4.90 -30.32 -15.92
CA LEU A 111 -3.63 -30.90 -15.45
C LEU A 111 -3.70 -31.38 -13.99
N GLY A 112 -4.86 -31.29 -13.33
CA GLY A 112 -5.02 -31.67 -11.93
C GLY A 112 -4.41 -30.65 -10.93
N VAL A 113 -4.00 -29.47 -11.40
CA VAL A 113 -3.47 -28.38 -10.59
C VAL A 113 -4.36 -27.15 -10.78
N PRO A 114 -5.49 -27.06 -10.05
CA PRO A 114 -6.37 -25.91 -10.17
C PRO A 114 -5.66 -24.63 -9.78
N THR A 115 -5.81 -23.61 -10.60
CA THR A 115 -5.18 -22.30 -10.38
C THR A 115 -6.22 -21.20 -10.31
N ILE A 116 -5.95 -20.17 -9.53
CA ILE A 116 -6.69 -18.91 -9.53
C ILE A 116 -5.91 -17.85 -10.28
N ASN A 117 -6.60 -17.04 -11.04
CA ASN A 117 -6.01 -15.93 -11.77
C ASN A 117 -6.54 -14.62 -11.22
N GLN A 118 -5.64 -13.66 -11.02
CA GLN A 118 -5.96 -12.31 -10.61
C GLN A 118 -5.24 -11.35 -11.54
N LEU A 119 -5.87 -10.25 -11.90
CA LEU A 119 -5.25 -9.18 -12.68
C LEU A 119 -4.77 -8.08 -11.73
N TYR A 120 -3.54 -7.63 -11.93
CA TYR A 120 -3.02 -6.46 -11.24
C TYR A 120 -3.69 -5.21 -11.81
N PRO A 121 -4.36 -4.40 -10.97
CA PRO A 121 -4.90 -3.14 -11.41
C PRO A 121 -3.78 -2.17 -11.81
N GLN A 122 -4.04 -1.35 -12.82
CA GLN A 122 -3.10 -0.33 -13.24
C GLN A 122 -2.80 0.63 -12.07
N GLY A 123 -1.52 0.95 -11.87
CA GLY A 123 -1.06 1.84 -10.80
C GLY A 123 -0.85 1.16 -9.43
N PHE A 124 -1.17 -0.13 -9.29
CA PHE A 124 -0.83 -0.87 -8.09
C PHE A 124 0.67 -1.23 -8.06
N GLN A 125 1.26 -1.15 -6.86
CA GLN A 125 2.64 -1.58 -6.66
C GLN A 125 2.74 -3.09 -6.83
N MET A 126 3.55 -3.51 -7.79
CA MET A 126 3.78 -4.92 -8.08
C MET A 126 5.19 -5.32 -7.64
N PRO A 127 5.36 -6.50 -7.01
CA PRO A 127 6.67 -7.09 -6.84
C PRO A 127 7.32 -7.41 -8.20
N ARG A 128 8.63 -7.58 -8.19
CA ARG A 128 9.36 -8.07 -9.37
C ARG A 128 8.69 -9.32 -9.94
N SER A 129 8.59 -9.40 -11.27
CA SER A 129 8.06 -10.60 -11.93
C SER A 129 8.86 -11.84 -11.55
N GLY A 130 8.16 -12.95 -11.26
CA GLY A 130 8.79 -14.18 -10.81
C GLY A 130 7.80 -15.14 -10.17
N ILE A 131 8.33 -16.22 -9.59
CA ILE A 131 7.55 -17.22 -8.85
C ILE A 131 7.85 -17.07 -7.37
N TYR A 132 6.81 -17.02 -6.57
CA TYR A 132 6.87 -16.80 -5.12
C TYR A 132 6.21 -17.95 -4.37
N ILE A 133 6.81 -18.35 -3.25
CA ILE A 133 6.14 -19.20 -2.28
C ILE A 133 5.22 -18.31 -1.46
N THR A 134 3.94 -18.65 -1.45
CA THR A 134 2.87 -17.82 -0.88
C THR A 134 1.94 -18.62 0.02
N ARG A 135 1.02 -17.92 0.65
CA ARG A 135 -0.15 -18.52 1.31
C ARG A 135 -1.40 -17.85 0.74
N THR A 136 -2.35 -18.66 0.31
CA THR A 136 -3.60 -18.19 -0.27
C THR A 136 -4.76 -18.51 0.65
N CYS A 137 -5.56 -17.48 0.94
CA CYS A 137 -6.76 -17.63 1.75
C CYS A 137 -7.98 -17.81 0.83
N ILE A 138 -8.65 -18.96 0.93
CA ILE A 138 -9.87 -19.27 0.20
C ILE A 138 -10.95 -19.60 1.24
N ASN A 139 -12.03 -18.82 1.26
CA ASN A 139 -13.14 -18.98 2.21
C ASN A 139 -12.70 -19.08 3.68
N GLY A 140 -11.69 -18.27 4.05
CA GLY A 140 -11.15 -18.25 5.42
C GLY A 140 -10.12 -19.33 5.74
N VAL A 141 -9.86 -20.26 4.84
CA VAL A 141 -8.84 -21.32 5.00
C VAL A 141 -7.57 -20.95 4.24
N TRP A 142 -6.41 -21.11 4.91
CA TRP A 142 -5.11 -20.79 4.35
C TRP A 142 -4.40 -22.01 3.77
N TYR A 143 -3.97 -21.91 2.54
CA TYR A 143 -3.25 -22.96 1.81
C TYR A 143 -1.84 -22.50 1.44
N PRO A 144 -0.83 -23.37 1.54
CA PRO A 144 0.47 -23.12 0.91
C PRO A 144 0.28 -23.12 -0.61
N SER A 145 0.93 -22.21 -1.29
CA SER A 145 0.77 -22.04 -2.75
C SER A 145 2.03 -21.52 -3.41
N ALA A 146 2.12 -21.69 -4.71
CA ALA A 146 3.10 -21.06 -5.57
C ALA A 146 2.40 -20.03 -6.44
N THR A 147 2.88 -18.78 -6.41
CA THR A 147 2.28 -17.69 -7.17
C THR A 147 3.24 -17.16 -8.22
N GLY A 148 2.83 -17.24 -9.48
CA GLY A 148 3.54 -16.62 -10.60
C GLY A 148 3.04 -15.20 -10.84
N LEU A 149 3.96 -14.23 -10.82
CA LEU A 149 3.71 -12.83 -11.16
C LEU A 149 4.36 -12.49 -12.48
N GLY A 150 3.63 -11.93 -13.43
CA GLY A 150 4.22 -11.45 -14.67
C GLY A 150 3.21 -11.32 -15.82
N SER A 151 3.69 -10.83 -16.95
CA SER A 151 2.94 -10.88 -18.20
C SER A 151 2.99 -12.30 -18.80
N ARG A 152 1.89 -12.74 -19.41
CA ARG A 152 1.81 -13.99 -20.14
C ARG A 152 1.85 -13.73 -21.64
N PRO A 153 3.01 -13.72 -22.29
CA PRO A 153 3.10 -13.47 -23.72
C PRO A 153 2.50 -14.59 -24.59
N THR A 154 2.32 -15.80 -24.03
CA THR A 154 1.90 -17.00 -24.79
C THR A 154 0.40 -17.26 -24.78
N VAL A 155 -0.37 -16.61 -23.94
CA VAL A 155 -1.81 -16.93 -23.74
C VAL A 155 -2.73 -15.72 -23.91
N ASN A 156 -2.19 -14.51 -23.93
CA ASN A 156 -2.95 -13.26 -24.09
C ASN A 156 -2.33 -12.38 -25.17
N ASP A 157 -3.15 -11.89 -26.10
CA ASP A 157 -2.78 -10.89 -27.09
C ASP A 157 -2.41 -9.51 -26.48
N ASP A 158 -2.60 -9.35 -25.18
CA ASP A 158 -2.36 -8.10 -24.47
C ASP A 158 -1.21 -8.26 -23.47
N ALA A 159 0.01 -8.02 -23.97
CA ALA A 159 1.25 -8.09 -23.17
C ALA A 159 1.31 -7.05 -22.02
N THR A 160 0.32 -6.14 -21.94
CA THR A 160 0.25 -5.12 -20.89
C THR A 160 -0.45 -5.63 -19.63
N LYS A 161 -1.16 -6.76 -19.71
CA LYS A 161 -1.83 -7.35 -18.56
C LYS A 161 -0.88 -8.17 -17.72
N VAL A 162 -0.64 -7.74 -16.52
CA VAL A 162 0.10 -8.50 -15.51
C VAL A 162 -0.87 -9.41 -14.77
N THR A 163 -0.55 -10.68 -14.72
CA THR A 163 -1.35 -11.69 -14.02
C THR A 163 -0.64 -12.19 -12.78
N CYS A 164 -1.42 -12.49 -11.76
CA CYS A 164 -1.04 -13.29 -10.61
C CYS A 164 -1.76 -14.64 -10.76
N GLU A 165 -1.00 -15.70 -10.93
CA GLU A 165 -1.51 -17.06 -11.03
C GLU A 165 -1.04 -17.86 -9.82
N THR A 166 -1.99 -18.38 -9.07
CA THR A 166 -1.74 -19.11 -7.82
C THR A 166 -2.40 -20.46 -7.84
#